data_444956f3a4861f91afb79d3c56acc92a
#
_entry.id   444956f3a4861f91afb79d3c56acc92a
#
_cell.length_a   1.000
_cell.length_b   1.000
_cell.length_c   1.000
_cell.angle_alpha   90.00
_cell.angle_beta   90.00
_cell.angle_gamma   90.00
#
_symmetry.space_group_name_H-M   'P 1'
#
loop_
_entity.id
_entity.type
_entity.pdbx_description
1 polymer ?
#
loop_
_entity_poly.entity_id
_entity_poly.type
_entity_poly.pdbx_seq_one_letter_code
_entity_poly.pdbx_strand_id
1 'polypeptide(L)'
;MFEPRPPIDLSNVRLRKLAAALGPAYVRVSGTWANSAYFQDSDDAIPTTPPKGFQGILTRREWAGVVDFSHAANAKVVTSFAISGGVRDPAGVWTPKQARRFLAYTKSVGGEIAAAELFNEPTIAASGGAPPGYDAAAFARDSAVFRAFARAAAPGMLILGPGSVGEGIPLMPSSLPMLKTKDLLGATPAPVFDLFSYHFYGAVSMRCASMGAEMTTTAGAALSEEWLSRTERVYDFYAGLRDRFEPGKLIWVTETADAACGGNPWAPTFLDSFRYLDQLGRLARRGVRVVFHNTLAASEYGLIDQTTLAPRPNYWAALLWRRLMGPVVLDAGPSVPGLHLYAHSLRDHPGGVTMLVINTSRTAPESIELPLSAICYTLTAPNLEDGHVQLNGHELKLEANDEVPNLQGRRIPSGRVEFAPASISFLAISEAKNAFSQ
;
A
#
# COMPACT_ATOMS: atom_id res chain seq x y z
N MET A 1 8.57 16.96 -13.73
CA MET A 1 9.82 16.64 -13.01
C MET A 1 9.42 16.41 -11.57
N PHE A 2 9.64 15.23 -11.02
CA PHE A 2 9.30 14.96 -9.62
C PHE A 2 10.40 15.58 -8.76
N GLU A 3 10.05 16.57 -7.94
CA GLU A 3 10.98 17.12 -6.97
C GLU A 3 11.34 16.05 -5.93
N PRO A 4 12.63 15.92 -5.56
CA PRO A 4 13.00 15.03 -4.47
C PRO A 4 12.31 15.50 -3.18
N ARG A 5 11.57 14.59 -2.55
CA ARG A 5 10.95 14.87 -1.27
C ARG A 5 12.03 14.96 -0.20
N PRO A 6 11.89 15.85 0.79
CA PRO A 6 12.82 15.86 1.92
C PRO A 6 12.79 14.50 2.61
N PRO A 7 13.94 13.98 3.04
CA PRO A 7 14.00 12.71 3.76
C PRO A 7 13.20 12.81 5.06
N ILE A 8 12.44 11.75 5.36
CA ILE A 8 11.72 11.62 6.63
C ILE A 8 12.74 11.26 7.71
N ASP A 9 12.68 11.93 8.85
CA ASP A 9 13.49 11.56 10.02
C ASP A 9 12.94 10.28 10.65
N LEU A 10 13.51 9.15 10.28
CA LEU A 10 13.15 7.83 10.80
C LEU A 10 13.54 7.61 12.28
N SER A 11 14.32 8.53 12.89
CA SER A 11 14.64 8.51 14.32
C SER A 11 13.59 9.23 15.18
N ASN A 12 12.67 9.97 14.56
CA ASN A 12 11.65 10.74 15.26
C ASN A 12 10.74 9.83 16.11
N VAL A 13 10.65 10.15 17.41
CA VAL A 13 9.94 9.33 18.40
C VAL A 13 8.44 9.24 18.11
N ARG A 14 7.79 10.34 17.71
CA ARG A 14 6.36 10.36 17.37
C ARG A 14 6.09 9.45 16.16
N LEU A 15 6.90 9.59 15.10
CA LEU A 15 6.75 8.74 13.91
C LEU A 15 6.89 7.25 14.25
N ARG A 16 7.87 6.90 15.09
CA ARG A 16 8.08 5.50 15.54
C ARG A 16 6.91 4.96 16.35
N LYS A 17 6.38 5.74 17.29
CA LYS A 17 5.21 5.34 18.07
C LYS A 17 3.99 5.10 17.18
N LEU A 18 3.73 6.01 16.25
CA LEU A 18 2.62 5.88 15.31
C LEU A 18 2.77 4.67 14.38
N ALA A 19 3.97 4.43 13.87
CA ALA A 19 4.23 3.25 13.04
C ALA A 19 4.10 1.95 13.84
N ALA A 20 4.62 1.90 15.07
CA ALA A 20 4.53 0.74 15.95
C ALA A 20 3.08 0.38 16.31
N ALA A 21 2.20 1.36 16.47
CA ALA A 21 0.77 1.12 16.74
C ALA A 21 0.05 0.42 15.57
N LEU A 22 0.56 0.52 14.36
CA LEU A 22 0.07 -0.20 13.17
C LEU A 22 0.71 -1.59 13.02
N GLY A 23 1.79 -1.90 13.76
CA GLY A 23 2.50 -3.17 13.71
C GLY A 23 1.72 -4.37 14.33
N PRO A 24 2.14 -5.60 14.03
CA PRO A 24 3.13 -5.98 13.02
C PRO A 24 2.66 -5.70 11.59
N ALA A 25 3.58 -5.25 10.74
CA ALA A 25 3.27 -4.85 9.38
C ALA A 25 4.44 -5.16 8.41
N TYR A 26 4.27 -4.78 7.16
CA TYR A 26 5.36 -4.63 6.21
C TYR A 26 5.60 -3.14 5.96
N VAL A 27 6.87 -2.76 5.79
CA VAL A 27 7.28 -1.44 5.31
C VAL A 27 7.98 -1.60 3.98
N ARG A 28 7.45 -0.96 2.93
CA ARG A 28 8.05 -0.95 1.61
C ARG A 28 8.88 0.31 1.43
N VAL A 29 10.18 0.12 1.19
CA VAL A 29 11.13 1.20 0.87
C VAL A 29 11.56 1.03 -0.57
N SER A 30 10.84 1.65 -1.46
CA SER A 30 10.99 1.55 -2.90
C SER A 30 10.32 2.75 -3.59
N GLY A 31 10.22 2.71 -4.89
CA GLY A 31 9.63 3.73 -5.76
C GLY A 31 10.53 3.97 -6.97
N THR A 32 10.13 4.87 -7.86
CA THR A 32 10.89 5.18 -9.07
C THR A 32 12.34 5.60 -8.80
N TRP A 33 12.58 6.28 -7.68
CA TRP A 33 13.94 6.67 -7.25
C TRP A 33 14.86 5.46 -7.02
N ALA A 34 14.33 4.35 -6.52
CA ALA A 34 15.12 3.16 -6.21
C ALA A 34 15.68 2.50 -7.48
N ASN A 35 14.99 2.65 -8.61
CA ASN A 35 15.40 2.09 -9.90
C ASN A 35 16.77 2.62 -10.39
N SER A 36 17.18 3.79 -9.90
CA SER A 36 18.42 4.45 -10.29
C SER A 36 19.28 4.92 -9.10
N ALA A 37 19.03 4.40 -7.91
CA ALA A 37 19.81 4.70 -6.73
C ALA A 37 21.11 3.86 -6.68
N TYR A 38 22.24 4.55 -6.48
CA TYR A 38 23.50 3.91 -6.13
C TYR A 38 23.53 3.63 -4.62
N PHE A 39 23.77 2.41 -4.22
CA PHE A 39 24.05 2.09 -2.82
C PHE A 39 25.53 2.35 -2.53
N GLN A 40 25.83 3.39 -1.77
CA GLN A 40 27.17 3.70 -1.31
C GLN A 40 27.52 2.77 -0.14
N ASP A 41 28.26 1.71 -0.48
CA ASP A 41 28.70 0.70 0.47
C ASP A 41 30.02 1.10 1.14
N SER A 42 30.11 2.34 1.64
CA SER A 42 31.22 2.87 2.44
C SER A 42 30.72 4.03 3.33
N ASP A 43 31.52 4.40 4.31
CA ASP A 43 31.28 5.56 5.19
C ASP A 43 32.05 6.82 4.71
N ASP A 44 32.56 6.78 3.50
CA ASP A 44 33.23 7.92 2.88
C ASP A 44 32.26 9.09 2.65
N ALA A 45 32.82 10.29 2.37
CA ALA A 45 32.02 11.44 2.03
C ALA A 45 31.10 11.15 0.83
N ILE A 46 29.84 11.61 0.94
CA ILE A 46 28.86 11.41 -0.13
C ILE A 46 29.33 12.19 -1.37
N PRO A 47 29.47 11.54 -2.53
CA PRO A 47 29.81 12.23 -3.77
C PRO A 47 28.79 13.31 -4.11
N THR A 48 29.24 14.45 -4.61
CA THR A 48 28.35 15.55 -5.05
C THR A 48 27.47 15.16 -6.23
N THR A 49 27.89 14.16 -7.02
CA THR A 49 27.13 13.59 -8.14
C THR A 49 27.12 12.08 -8.03
N PRO A 50 25.98 11.42 -8.31
CA PRO A 50 25.93 9.97 -8.36
C PRO A 50 26.91 9.39 -9.38
N PRO A 51 27.46 8.19 -9.17
CA PRO A 51 28.26 7.50 -10.15
C PRO A 51 27.54 7.34 -11.50
N LYS A 52 28.31 7.21 -12.58
CA LYS A 52 27.75 7.06 -13.95
C LYS A 52 26.70 5.94 -14.01
N GLY A 53 25.56 6.26 -14.58
CA GLY A 53 24.43 5.36 -14.74
C GLY A 53 23.45 5.32 -13.57
N PHE A 54 23.67 6.14 -12.53
CA PHE A 54 22.76 6.35 -11.41
C PHE A 54 22.27 7.80 -11.35
N GLN A 55 21.14 8.05 -10.68
CA GLN A 55 20.54 9.38 -10.52
C GLN A 55 20.43 9.81 -9.05
N GLY A 56 20.64 8.89 -8.11
CA GLY A 56 20.62 9.17 -6.69
C GLY A 56 21.61 8.29 -5.94
N ILE A 57 21.82 8.62 -4.67
CA ILE A 57 22.69 7.87 -3.76
C ILE A 57 21.85 7.48 -2.55
N LEU A 58 21.93 6.21 -2.15
CA LEU A 58 21.46 5.68 -0.89
C LEU A 58 22.68 5.30 -0.05
N THR A 59 22.87 5.95 1.06
CA THR A 59 24.02 5.70 1.94
C THR A 59 23.77 4.56 2.91
N ARG A 60 24.84 4.00 3.47
CA ARG A 60 24.78 3.07 4.59
C ARG A 60 23.99 3.63 5.77
N ARG A 61 24.22 4.90 6.11
CA ARG A 61 23.55 5.56 7.23
C ARG A 61 22.03 5.63 7.03
N GLU A 62 21.57 6.03 5.85
CA GLU A 62 20.15 6.08 5.55
C GLU A 62 19.52 4.70 5.61
N TRP A 63 20.19 3.70 5.04
CA TRP A 63 19.67 2.33 5.06
C TRP A 63 19.69 1.69 6.45
N ALA A 64 20.70 1.93 7.25
CA ALA A 64 20.71 1.53 8.67
C ALA A 64 19.55 2.16 9.44
N GLY A 65 19.22 3.43 9.14
CA GLY A 65 18.04 4.09 9.68
C GLY A 65 16.73 3.40 9.30
N VAL A 66 16.61 2.88 8.07
CA VAL A 66 15.44 2.08 7.63
C VAL A 66 15.34 0.78 8.44
N VAL A 67 16.46 0.07 8.63
CA VAL A 67 16.49 -1.19 9.40
C VAL A 67 16.09 -0.93 10.85
N ASP A 68 16.68 0.08 11.48
CA ASP A 68 16.36 0.45 12.86
C ASP A 68 14.90 0.88 13.02
N PHE A 69 14.36 1.68 12.08
CA PHE A 69 12.95 2.03 12.05
C PHE A 69 12.04 0.81 11.90
N SER A 70 12.41 -0.15 11.06
CA SER A 70 11.62 -1.37 10.85
C SER A 70 11.49 -2.20 12.13
N HIS A 71 12.56 -2.28 12.92
CA HIS A 71 12.55 -2.93 14.24
C HIS A 71 11.66 -2.15 15.22
N ALA A 72 11.80 -0.83 15.30
CA ALA A 72 10.99 0.03 16.17
C ALA A 72 9.49 -0.04 15.83
N ALA A 73 9.16 -0.18 14.56
CA ALA A 73 7.78 -0.30 14.06
C ALA A 73 7.22 -1.73 14.09
N ASN A 74 8.00 -2.73 14.52
CA ASN A 74 7.66 -4.14 14.38
C ASN A 74 7.20 -4.47 12.94
N ALA A 75 8.03 -4.07 11.96
CA ALA A 75 7.72 -4.22 10.55
C ALA A 75 8.79 -4.99 9.78
N LYS A 76 8.37 -5.76 8.78
CA LYS A 76 9.27 -6.47 7.86
C LYS A 76 9.56 -5.60 6.64
N VAL A 77 10.82 -5.51 6.23
CA VAL A 77 11.23 -4.67 5.10
C VAL A 77 10.92 -5.36 3.78
N VAL A 78 10.30 -4.61 2.87
CA VAL A 78 10.11 -4.95 1.46
C VAL A 78 10.77 -3.86 0.62
N THR A 79 11.43 -4.22 -0.49
CA THR A 79 12.16 -3.25 -1.32
C THR A 79 12.16 -3.65 -2.80
N SER A 80 12.84 -2.86 -3.62
CA SER A 80 13.23 -3.19 -4.99
C SER A 80 14.68 -2.83 -5.23
N PHE A 81 15.24 -3.25 -6.37
CA PHE A 81 16.63 -3.02 -6.69
C PHE A 81 16.77 -2.05 -7.86
N ALA A 82 17.96 -1.46 -8.01
CA ALA A 82 18.26 -0.61 -9.14
C ALA A 82 18.28 -1.42 -10.44
N ILE A 83 17.81 -0.79 -11.52
CA ILE A 83 17.71 -1.36 -12.87
C ILE A 83 18.47 -0.52 -13.91
N SER A 84 18.94 0.67 -13.52
CA SER A 84 19.57 1.66 -14.38
C SER A 84 20.86 1.16 -15.03
N GLY A 85 21.46 2.00 -15.90
CA GLY A 85 22.70 1.68 -16.59
C GLY A 85 23.90 1.38 -15.67
N GLY A 86 23.84 1.85 -14.42
CA GLY A 86 24.91 1.64 -13.43
C GLY A 86 25.03 0.21 -12.89
N VAL A 87 24.01 -0.62 -13.07
CA VAL A 87 24.00 -2.01 -12.60
C VAL A 87 24.08 -3.04 -13.74
N ARG A 88 24.60 -2.61 -14.92
CA ARG A 88 24.65 -3.45 -16.12
C ARG A 88 26.05 -3.89 -16.47
N ASP A 89 26.16 -5.05 -17.08
CA ASP A 89 27.40 -5.49 -17.77
C ASP A 89 27.52 -4.84 -19.17
N PRO A 90 28.64 -5.05 -19.88
CA PRO A 90 28.84 -4.53 -21.24
C PRO A 90 27.80 -5.05 -22.27
N ALA A 91 27.16 -6.20 -22.01
CA ALA A 91 26.09 -6.75 -22.85
C ALA A 91 24.71 -6.19 -22.50
N GLY A 92 24.63 -5.27 -21.53
CA GLY A 92 23.40 -4.65 -21.08
C GLY A 92 22.53 -5.54 -20.18
N VAL A 93 23.09 -6.62 -19.61
CA VAL A 93 22.40 -7.51 -18.68
C VAL A 93 22.54 -6.99 -17.25
N TRP A 94 21.46 -7.09 -16.48
CA TRP A 94 21.50 -6.74 -15.06
C TRP A 94 22.52 -7.59 -14.29
N THR A 95 23.24 -6.96 -13.36
CA THR A 95 24.25 -7.64 -12.55
C THR A 95 23.94 -7.53 -11.05
N PRO A 96 24.14 -8.58 -10.26
CA PRO A 96 23.84 -8.60 -8.82
C PRO A 96 24.89 -7.88 -7.97
N LYS A 97 25.90 -7.22 -8.55
CA LYS A 97 27.05 -6.67 -7.83
C LYS A 97 26.62 -5.69 -6.71
N GLN A 98 25.77 -4.72 -7.03
CA GLN A 98 25.26 -3.75 -6.05
C GLN A 98 24.29 -4.41 -5.08
N ALA A 99 23.34 -5.22 -5.58
CA ALA A 99 22.36 -5.93 -4.77
C ALA A 99 23.02 -6.83 -3.71
N ARG A 100 24.12 -7.50 -4.05
CA ARG A 100 24.90 -8.32 -3.11
C ARG A 100 25.44 -7.52 -1.95
N ARG A 101 26.05 -6.35 -2.23
CA ARG A 101 26.57 -5.46 -1.18
C ARG A 101 25.44 -4.93 -0.31
N PHE A 102 24.34 -4.54 -0.93
CA PHE A 102 23.17 -4.05 -0.23
C PHE A 102 22.59 -5.09 0.74
N LEU A 103 22.41 -6.36 0.29
CA LEU A 103 21.96 -7.45 1.15
C LEU A 103 22.97 -7.77 2.27
N ALA A 104 24.26 -7.78 1.95
CA ALA A 104 25.30 -8.04 2.94
C ALA A 104 25.32 -6.95 4.03
N TYR A 105 25.22 -5.69 3.65
CA TYR A 105 25.14 -4.58 4.60
C TYR A 105 23.85 -4.65 5.43
N THR A 106 22.69 -4.90 4.80
CA THR A 106 21.42 -5.08 5.52
C THR A 106 21.58 -6.11 6.64
N LYS A 107 22.17 -7.27 6.34
CA LYS A 107 22.43 -8.31 7.33
C LYS A 107 23.41 -7.87 8.41
N SER A 108 24.47 -7.13 8.05
CA SER A 108 25.49 -6.66 9.00
C SER A 108 24.95 -5.69 10.05
N VAL A 109 23.88 -4.95 9.73
CA VAL A 109 23.19 -4.05 10.66
C VAL A 109 21.94 -4.69 11.32
N GLY A 110 21.84 -6.01 11.26
CA GLY A 110 20.78 -6.77 11.91
C GLY A 110 19.44 -6.79 11.18
N GLY A 111 19.40 -6.31 9.93
CA GLY A 111 18.18 -6.30 9.10
C GLY A 111 18.02 -7.54 8.23
N GLU A 112 16.79 -7.70 7.73
CA GLU A 112 16.42 -8.71 6.75
C GLU A 112 15.43 -8.10 5.74
N ILE A 113 15.57 -8.48 4.46
CA ILE A 113 14.58 -8.15 3.44
C ILE A 113 13.64 -9.33 3.30
N ALA A 114 12.39 -9.14 3.72
CA ALA A 114 11.37 -10.19 3.70
C ALA A 114 10.87 -10.49 2.28
N ALA A 115 10.79 -9.48 1.43
CA ALA A 115 10.36 -9.62 0.04
C ALA A 115 10.94 -8.51 -0.84
N ALA A 116 11.10 -8.77 -2.13
CA ALA A 116 11.58 -7.78 -3.08
C ALA A 116 11.04 -7.98 -4.49
N GLU A 117 10.84 -6.87 -5.20
CA GLU A 117 10.65 -6.80 -6.64
C GLU A 117 12.01 -6.60 -7.33
N LEU A 118 12.17 -7.04 -8.59
CA LEU A 118 13.40 -6.75 -9.34
C LEU A 118 13.60 -5.23 -9.44
N PHE A 119 12.57 -4.50 -9.87
CA PHE A 119 12.54 -3.04 -9.82
C PHE A 119 11.11 -2.51 -9.81
N ASN A 120 10.96 -1.24 -9.48
CA ASN A 120 9.67 -0.56 -9.37
C ASN A 120 9.04 -0.31 -10.75
N GLU A 121 7.80 -0.74 -10.95
CA GLU A 121 6.93 -0.39 -12.09
C GLU A 121 7.52 -0.65 -13.48
N PRO A 122 7.79 -1.91 -13.85
CA PRO A 122 8.37 -2.24 -15.14
C PRO A 122 7.52 -1.84 -16.34
N THR A 123 6.21 -1.67 -16.18
CA THR A 123 5.32 -1.20 -17.26
C THR A 123 5.64 0.23 -17.72
N ILE A 124 6.24 1.05 -16.86
CA ILE A 124 6.70 2.42 -17.18
C ILE A 124 8.23 2.52 -17.20
N ALA A 125 8.92 1.46 -17.58
CA ALA A 125 10.38 1.35 -17.56
C ALA A 125 11.09 2.53 -18.25
N ALA A 126 10.55 3.04 -19.36
CA ALA A 126 11.12 4.15 -20.13
C ALA A 126 11.25 5.45 -19.31
N SER A 127 10.27 5.75 -18.44
CA SER A 127 10.29 6.89 -17.52
C SER A 127 10.77 6.52 -16.11
N GLY A 128 10.87 5.22 -15.82
CA GLY A 128 11.21 4.66 -14.52
C GLY A 128 12.71 4.42 -14.29
N GLY A 129 13.61 4.97 -15.13
CA GLY A 129 15.07 4.86 -14.93
C GLY A 129 15.71 3.61 -15.51
N ALA A 130 14.99 2.76 -16.22
CA ALA A 130 15.56 1.66 -16.99
C ALA A 130 16.37 2.19 -18.19
N PRO A 131 17.34 1.42 -18.71
CA PRO A 131 18.10 1.84 -19.89
C PRO A 131 17.20 2.09 -21.12
N PRO A 132 17.61 2.98 -22.05
CA PRO A 132 16.90 3.16 -23.30
C PRO A 132 16.72 1.83 -24.05
N GLY A 133 15.52 1.61 -24.61
CA GLY A 133 15.19 0.37 -25.32
C GLY A 133 14.92 -0.84 -24.42
N TYR A 134 14.75 -0.65 -23.12
CA TYR A 134 14.35 -1.72 -22.20
C TYR A 134 12.99 -2.27 -22.59
N ASP A 135 12.89 -3.57 -22.81
CA ASP A 135 11.71 -4.27 -23.31
C ASP A 135 11.39 -5.52 -22.49
N ALA A 136 10.37 -6.27 -22.91
CA ALA A 136 9.94 -7.49 -22.24
C ALA A 136 11.01 -8.59 -22.25
N ALA A 137 11.84 -8.67 -23.30
CA ALA A 137 12.92 -9.64 -23.36
C ALA A 137 14.04 -9.30 -22.38
N ALA A 138 14.36 -8.02 -22.25
CA ALA A 138 15.31 -7.52 -21.23
C ALA A 138 14.78 -7.80 -19.81
N PHE A 139 13.50 -7.53 -19.56
CA PHE A 139 12.85 -7.84 -18.27
C PHE A 139 12.95 -9.33 -17.92
N ALA A 140 12.63 -10.20 -18.86
CA ALA A 140 12.68 -11.65 -18.65
C ALA A 140 14.09 -12.15 -18.32
N ARG A 141 15.08 -11.71 -19.10
CA ARG A 141 16.49 -12.03 -18.89
C ARG A 141 16.97 -11.55 -17.52
N ASP A 142 16.71 -10.29 -17.18
CA ASP A 142 17.10 -9.70 -15.90
C ASP A 142 16.40 -10.37 -14.72
N SER A 143 15.12 -10.71 -14.86
CA SER A 143 14.34 -11.45 -13.84
C SER A 143 14.94 -12.83 -13.57
N ALA A 144 15.41 -13.53 -14.60
CA ALA A 144 16.09 -14.83 -14.43
C ALA A 144 17.41 -14.69 -13.65
N VAL A 145 18.22 -13.68 -13.97
CA VAL A 145 19.47 -13.38 -13.24
C VAL A 145 19.16 -12.97 -11.79
N PHE A 146 18.18 -12.10 -11.60
CA PHE A 146 17.75 -11.67 -10.27
C PHE A 146 17.27 -12.85 -9.42
N ARG A 147 16.43 -13.73 -9.97
CA ARG A 147 15.94 -14.92 -9.28
C ARG A 147 17.07 -15.83 -8.86
N ALA A 148 18.01 -16.13 -9.74
CA ALA A 148 19.18 -16.97 -9.42
C ALA A 148 20.01 -16.35 -8.29
N PHE A 149 20.26 -15.05 -8.35
CA PHE A 149 20.94 -14.29 -7.31
C PHE A 149 20.18 -14.33 -5.97
N ALA A 150 18.89 -14.02 -5.96
CA ALA A 150 18.07 -13.97 -4.76
C ALA A 150 18.04 -15.31 -4.03
N ARG A 151 17.88 -16.42 -4.76
CA ARG A 151 17.91 -17.77 -4.19
C ARG A 151 19.24 -18.14 -3.56
N ALA A 152 20.36 -17.66 -4.13
CA ALA A 152 21.69 -17.93 -3.59
C ALA A 152 22.05 -17.01 -2.42
N ALA A 153 21.68 -15.73 -2.46
CA ALA A 153 22.13 -14.73 -1.49
C ALA A 153 21.16 -14.52 -0.33
N ALA A 154 19.86 -14.72 -0.54
CA ALA A 154 18.79 -14.51 0.44
C ALA A 154 17.64 -15.50 0.20
N PRO A 155 17.83 -16.81 0.47
CA PRO A 155 16.85 -17.86 0.12
C PRO A 155 15.49 -17.70 0.81
N GLY A 156 15.44 -17.01 1.96
CA GLY A 156 14.19 -16.67 2.67
C GLY A 156 13.44 -15.47 2.11
N MET A 157 14.07 -14.65 1.25
CA MET A 157 13.43 -13.49 0.64
C MET A 157 12.43 -13.92 -0.43
N LEU A 158 11.19 -13.47 -0.30
CA LEU A 158 10.16 -13.68 -1.32
C LEU A 158 10.42 -12.79 -2.54
N ILE A 159 10.31 -13.37 -3.72
CA ILE A 159 10.40 -12.63 -4.98
C ILE A 159 8.98 -12.24 -5.40
N LEU A 160 8.72 -10.95 -5.43
CA LEU A 160 7.47 -10.35 -5.88
C LEU A 160 7.59 -9.95 -7.35
N GLY A 161 6.48 -9.97 -8.06
CA GLY A 161 6.45 -9.44 -9.41
C GLY A 161 5.14 -9.68 -10.15
N PRO A 162 4.97 -8.97 -11.28
CA PRO A 162 5.94 -8.05 -11.89
C PRO A 162 6.01 -6.66 -11.26
N GLY A 163 5.09 -6.25 -10.37
CA GLY A 163 5.02 -4.88 -9.83
C GLY A 163 4.51 -3.85 -10.85
N SER A 164 3.65 -4.29 -11.76
CA SER A 164 3.09 -3.47 -12.85
C SER A 164 2.12 -2.41 -12.36
N VAL A 165 2.01 -1.30 -13.10
CA VAL A 165 1.06 -0.21 -12.85
C VAL A 165 0.38 0.25 -14.15
N GLY A 166 -0.76 0.90 -14.03
CA GLY A 166 -1.39 1.69 -15.11
C GLY A 166 -2.19 0.89 -16.13
N GLU A 167 -2.54 -0.36 -15.83
CA GLU A 167 -3.41 -1.20 -16.65
C GLU A 167 -4.72 -1.56 -15.89
N GLY A 168 -5.73 -1.99 -16.63
CA GLY A 168 -7.06 -2.32 -16.11
C GLY A 168 -8.04 -1.16 -16.07
N ILE A 169 -7.55 0.07 -15.92
CA ILE A 169 -8.30 1.33 -16.08
C ILE A 169 -7.40 2.36 -16.78
N PRO A 170 -7.96 3.40 -17.42
CA PRO A 170 -7.17 4.51 -17.97
C PRO A 170 -6.47 5.28 -16.85
N LEU A 171 -5.16 5.11 -16.72
CA LEU A 171 -4.34 5.80 -15.72
C LEU A 171 -3.16 6.54 -16.34
N MET A 172 -2.80 6.23 -17.57
CA MET A 172 -1.65 6.80 -18.27
C MET A 172 -2.07 7.37 -19.61
N PRO A 173 -1.47 8.49 -20.04
CA PRO A 173 -1.68 9.03 -21.37
C PRO A 173 -1.36 7.99 -22.43
N SER A 174 -2.18 7.89 -23.47
CA SER A 174 -1.94 6.97 -24.59
C SER A 174 -0.62 7.26 -25.33
N SER A 175 -0.09 8.47 -25.19
CA SER A 175 1.22 8.88 -25.74
C SER A 175 2.42 8.38 -24.94
N LEU A 176 2.22 7.92 -23.70
CA LEU A 176 3.32 7.40 -22.90
C LEU A 176 3.62 5.95 -23.33
N PRO A 177 4.87 5.66 -23.73
CA PRO A 177 5.25 4.30 -24.08
C PRO A 177 5.23 3.42 -22.81
N MET A 178 4.35 2.40 -22.82
CA MET A 178 4.22 1.44 -21.73
C MET A 178 4.50 0.03 -22.22
N LEU A 179 5.25 -0.73 -21.44
CA LEU A 179 5.31 -2.17 -21.58
C LEU A 179 4.02 -2.79 -21.03
N LYS A 180 3.49 -3.79 -21.71
CA LYS A 180 2.29 -4.47 -21.23
C LYS A 180 2.66 -5.63 -20.32
N THR A 181 1.96 -5.75 -19.21
CA THR A 181 2.18 -6.85 -18.24
C THR A 181 2.11 -8.24 -18.90
N LYS A 182 1.18 -8.43 -19.83
CA LYS A 182 1.08 -9.69 -20.60
C LYS A 182 2.35 -10.01 -21.38
N ASP A 183 3.04 -8.98 -21.91
CA ASP A 183 4.25 -9.17 -22.71
C ASP A 183 5.46 -9.42 -21.79
N LEU A 184 5.51 -8.75 -20.62
CA LEU A 184 6.51 -9.02 -19.57
C LEU A 184 6.44 -10.47 -19.11
N LEU A 185 5.23 -10.97 -18.81
CA LEU A 185 5.01 -12.32 -18.30
C LEU A 185 5.17 -13.40 -19.37
N GLY A 186 4.86 -13.08 -20.62
CA GLY A 186 4.96 -13.99 -21.77
C GLY A 186 6.34 -14.06 -22.42
N ALA A 187 7.31 -13.27 -21.94
CA ALA A 187 8.65 -13.23 -22.52
C ALA A 187 9.48 -14.48 -22.17
N THR A 188 10.58 -14.70 -22.89
CA THR A 188 11.47 -15.84 -22.70
C THR A 188 12.86 -15.40 -22.22
N PRO A 189 13.41 -16.01 -21.14
CA PRO A 189 12.80 -17.02 -20.26
C PRO A 189 11.61 -16.45 -19.46
N ALA A 190 10.57 -17.25 -19.24
CA ALA A 190 9.40 -16.79 -18.50
C ALA A 190 9.80 -16.32 -17.08
N PRO A 191 9.45 -15.10 -16.67
CA PRO A 191 9.66 -14.66 -15.29
C PRO A 191 8.87 -15.55 -14.31
N VAL A 192 9.44 -15.82 -13.14
CA VAL A 192 8.82 -16.65 -12.10
C VAL A 192 8.93 -15.94 -10.76
N PHE A 193 7.80 -15.73 -10.11
CA PHE A 193 7.69 -15.08 -8.81
C PHE A 193 7.22 -16.05 -7.73
N ASP A 194 7.42 -15.69 -6.46
CA ASP A 194 6.81 -16.41 -5.35
C ASP A 194 5.37 -15.92 -5.14
N LEU A 195 5.17 -14.62 -5.33
CA LEU A 195 3.90 -13.94 -5.22
C LEU A 195 3.74 -12.99 -6.40
N PHE A 196 2.52 -12.92 -6.93
CA PHE A 196 2.19 -11.94 -7.95
C PHE A 196 1.99 -10.56 -7.31
N SER A 197 2.54 -9.50 -7.91
CA SER A 197 2.37 -8.14 -7.40
C SER A 197 1.98 -7.14 -8.48
N TYR A 198 1.21 -6.13 -8.07
CA TYR A 198 0.88 -4.98 -8.91
C TYR A 198 0.68 -3.73 -8.05
N HIS A 199 0.71 -2.56 -8.69
CA HIS A 199 0.40 -1.26 -8.11
C HIS A 199 -0.96 -0.78 -8.59
N PHE A 200 -1.69 -0.09 -7.73
CA PHE A 200 -3.01 0.42 -8.04
C PHE A 200 -3.21 1.85 -7.55
N TYR A 201 -3.61 2.70 -8.47
CA TYR A 201 -4.15 4.04 -8.21
C TYR A 201 -5.46 4.18 -8.96
N GLY A 202 -6.50 4.70 -8.31
CA GLY A 202 -7.82 4.86 -8.93
C GLY A 202 -7.87 5.98 -9.97
N ALA A 203 -6.96 6.95 -9.87
CA ALA A 203 -6.86 8.11 -10.76
C ALA A 203 -5.42 8.67 -10.79
N VAL A 204 -5.23 9.70 -11.61
CA VAL A 204 -4.10 10.63 -11.51
C VAL A 204 -4.57 11.83 -10.70
N SER A 205 -3.72 12.35 -9.83
CA SER A 205 -4.00 13.55 -9.04
C SER A 205 -4.34 14.74 -9.93
N MET A 206 -5.25 15.58 -9.48
CA MET A 206 -5.58 16.86 -10.13
C MET A 206 -4.34 17.76 -10.34
N ARG A 207 -3.27 17.60 -9.54
CA ARG A 207 -1.99 18.28 -9.76
C ARG A 207 -1.32 17.92 -11.08
N CYS A 208 -1.58 16.73 -11.57
CA CYS A 208 -1.05 16.20 -12.83
C CYS A 208 -2.12 16.12 -13.92
N ALA A 209 -3.19 16.91 -13.83
CA ALA A 209 -4.27 16.94 -14.81
C ALA A 209 -3.81 17.31 -16.24
N SER A 210 -2.64 17.93 -16.38
CA SER A 210 -1.99 18.13 -17.68
C SER A 210 -1.62 16.84 -18.41
N MET A 211 -1.56 15.70 -17.70
CA MET A 211 -1.37 14.39 -18.30
C MET A 211 -2.63 13.86 -19.00
N GLY A 212 -3.82 14.38 -18.64
CA GLY A 212 -5.14 14.02 -19.18
C GLY A 212 -6.20 14.22 -18.11
N ALA A 213 -7.11 15.17 -18.35
CA ALA A 213 -8.16 15.50 -17.38
C ALA A 213 -9.13 14.32 -17.13
N GLU A 214 -9.31 13.47 -18.15
CA GLU A 214 -10.15 12.27 -18.09
C GLU A 214 -9.63 11.19 -17.13
N MET A 215 -8.36 11.27 -16.75
CA MET A 215 -7.74 10.35 -15.78
C MET A 215 -7.87 10.82 -14.32
N THR A 216 -8.42 12.01 -14.11
CA THR A 216 -8.60 12.57 -12.76
C THR A 216 -9.96 12.19 -12.18
N THR A 217 -10.15 12.47 -10.88
CA THR A 217 -11.44 12.35 -10.20
C THR A 217 -11.66 13.55 -9.29
N THR A 218 -12.90 13.76 -8.86
CA THR A 218 -13.27 14.89 -7.99
C THR A 218 -13.69 14.40 -6.61
N ALA A 219 -13.63 15.29 -5.60
CA ALA A 219 -14.15 15.01 -4.26
C ALA A 219 -15.65 14.63 -4.27
N GLY A 220 -16.42 15.19 -5.22
CA GLY A 220 -17.84 14.85 -5.41
C GLY A 220 -18.05 13.38 -5.78
N ALA A 221 -17.16 12.79 -6.58
CA ALA A 221 -17.24 11.42 -7.04
C ALA A 221 -16.63 10.39 -6.03
N ALA A 222 -15.94 10.84 -4.99
CA ALA A 222 -15.13 9.98 -4.12
C ALA A 222 -15.90 8.89 -3.37
N LEU A 223 -17.22 9.01 -3.18
CA LEU A 223 -18.07 8.00 -2.57
C LEU A 223 -18.92 7.23 -3.58
N SER A 224 -18.76 7.47 -4.89
CA SER A 224 -19.52 6.76 -5.92
C SER A 224 -19.03 5.33 -6.08
N GLU A 225 -19.94 4.41 -6.41
CA GLU A 225 -19.60 3.03 -6.72
C GLU A 225 -18.69 2.94 -7.97
N GLU A 226 -18.86 3.85 -8.93
CA GLU A 226 -17.96 3.92 -10.10
C GLU A 226 -16.50 4.12 -9.67
N TRP A 227 -16.26 5.00 -8.70
CA TRP A 227 -14.93 5.25 -8.14
C TRP A 227 -14.43 4.07 -7.29
N LEU A 228 -15.21 3.62 -6.32
CA LEU A 228 -14.82 2.60 -5.36
C LEU A 228 -14.59 1.24 -6.01
N SER A 229 -15.40 0.88 -7.02
CA SER A 229 -15.25 -0.40 -7.74
C SER A 229 -14.04 -0.47 -8.68
N ARG A 230 -13.33 0.64 -8.93
CA ARG A 230 -12.07 0.62 -9.70
C ARG A 230 -11.05 -0.34 -9.11
N THR A 231 -11.05 -0.49 -7.79
CA THR A 231 -10.21 -1.47 -7.08
C THR A 231 -10.43 -2.89 -7.60
N GLU A 232 -11.69 -3.33 -7.71
CA GLU A 232 -12.02 -4.69 -8.17
C GLU A 232 -11.75 -4.85 -9.67
N ARG A 233 -12.06 -3.85 -10.49
CA ARG A 233 -11.79 -3.88 -11.94
C ARG A 233 -10.31 -4.10 -12.24
N VAL A 234 -9.44 -3.39 -11.53
CA VAL A 234 -7.99 -3.54 -11.69
C VAL A 234 -7.50 -4.87 -11.12
N TYR A 235 -8.04 -5.28 -9.96
CA TYR A 235 -7.75 -6.61 -9.42
C TYR A 235 -8.11 -7.71 -10.42
N ASP A 236 -9.32 -7.69 -11.00
CA ASP A 236 -9.79 -8.71 -11.94
C ASP A 236 -8.90 -8.75 -13.20
N PHE A 237 -8.45 -7.60 -13.69
CA PHE A 237 -7.48 -7.52 -14.79
C PHE A 237 -6.17 -8.25 -14.45
N TYR A 238 -5.53 -7.92 -13.32
CA TYR A 238 -4.26 -8.55 -12.93
C TYR A 238 -4.42 -10.00 -12.48
N ALA A 239 -5.54 -10.36 -11.86
CA ALA A 239 -5.85 -11.73 -11.48
C ALA A 239 -5.98 -12.61 -12.72
N GLY A 240 -6.61 -12.12 -13.80
CA GLY A 240 -6.68 -12.84 -15.07
C GLY A 240 -5.30 -13.08 -15.69
N LEU A 241 -4.38 -12.12 -15.60
CA LEU A 241 -3.00 -12.31 -16.03
C LEU A 241 -2.25 -13.31 -15.14
N ARG A 242 -2.41 -13.21 -13.80
CA ARG A 242 -1.84 -14.16 -12.85
C ARG A 242 -2.31 -15.58 -13.17
N ASP A 243 -3.61 -15.78 -13.37
CA ASP A 243 -4.17 -17.11 -13.63
C ASP A 243 -3.64 -17.72 -14.92
N ARG A 244 -3.36 -16.87 -15.92
CA ARG A 244 -2.80 -17.31 -17.20
C ARG A 244 -1.31 -17.64 -17.14
N PHE A 245 -0.50 -16.84 -16.46
CA PHE A 245 0.96 -16.92 -16.53
C PHE A 245 1.62 -17.48 -15.24
N GLU A 246 1.00 -17.26 -14.09
CA GLU A 246 1.49 -17.67 -12.76
C GLU A 246 0.35 -18.28 -11.92
N PRO A 247 -0.35 -19.33 -12.41
CA PRO A 247 -1.55 -19.86 -11.78
C PRO A 247 -1.32 -20.27 -10.33
N GLY A 248 -2.30 -19.94 -9.47
CA GLY A 248 -2.27 -20.30 -8.05
C GLY A 248 -1.41 -19.39 -7.17
N LYS A 249 -0.67 -18.43 -7.72
CA LYS A 249 0.10 -17.48 -6.90
C LYS A 249 -0.83 -16.54 -6.16
N LEU A 250 -0.52 -16.26 -4.89
CA LEU A 250 -1.21 -15.22 -4.14
C LEU A 250 -0.83 -13.85 -4.70
N ILE A 251 -1.75 -12.89 -4.55
CA ILE A 251 -1.57 -11.54 -5.04
C ILE A 251 -1.31 -10.60 -3.86
N TRP A 252 -0.29 -9.73 -4.00
CA TRP A 252 -0.05 -8.57 -3.15
C TRP A 252 -0.24 -7.29 -3.96
N VAL A 253 -0.87 -6.28 -3.36
CA VAL A 253 -0.88 -4.92 -3.90
C VAL A 253 0.27 -4.19 -3.25
N THR A 254 1.37 -4.05 -3.98
CA THR A 254 2.64 -3.59 -3.43
C THR A 254 2.79 -2.06 -3.39
N GLU A 255 1.85 -1.34 -3.99
CA GLU A 255 1.73 0.11 -3.86
C GLU A 255 0.30 0.56 -4.22
N THR A 256 -0.33 1.37 -3.38
CA THR A 256 -1.65 1.95 -3.68
C THR A 256 -1.93 3.22 -2.86
N ALA A 257 -2.69 4.13 -3.45
CA ALA A 257 -3.32 5.27 -2.78
C ALA A 257 -4.57 5.71 -3.55
N ASP A 258 -5.14 6.87 -3.23
CA ASP A 258 -6.29 7.44 -3.95
C ASP A 258 -5.93 7.79 -5.41
N ALA A 259 -4.80 8.47 -5.61
CA ALA A 259 -4.37 8.91 -6.93
C ALA A 259 -2.83 8.88 -7.05
N ALA A 260 -2.33 8.49 -8.22
CA ALA A 260 -0.93 8.66 -8.59
C ALA A 260 -0.53 10.14 -8.57
N CYS A 261 0.79 10.43 -8.60
CA CYS A 261 1.27 11.81 -8.60
C CYS A 261 1.03 12.56 -7.26
N GLY A 262 1.18 11.86 -6.13
CA GLY A 262 1.20 12.48 -4.79
C GLY A 262 -0.16 12.58 -4.09
N GLY A 263 -1.22 12.04 -4.67
CA GLY A 263 -2.59 12.09 -4.12
C GLY A 263 -3.36 13.36 -4.51
N ASN A 264 -4.65 13.29 -4.43
CA ASN A 264 -5.54 14.44 -4.62
C ASN A 264 -5.49 15.39 -3.41
N PRO A 265 -5.87 16.67 -3.56
CA PRO A 265 -5.92 17.62 -2.44
C PRO A 265 -6.82 17.18 -1.28
N TRP A 266 -7.83 16.33 -1.54
CA TRP A 266 -8.74 15.78 -0.52
C TRP A 266 -8.28 14.42 0.07
N ALA A 267 -7.16 13.86 -0.40
CA ALA A 267 -6.60 12.61 0.14
C ALA A 267 -6.27 12.66 1.65
N PRO A 268 -5.80 13.79 2.23
CA PRO A 268 -5.51 13.87 3.67
C PRO A 268 -6.76 14.05 4.56
N THR A 269 -7.97 13.94 3.99
CA THR A 269 -9.24 14.21 4.69
C THR A 269 -10.03 12.93 4.97
N PHE A 270 -11.11 13.05 5.76
CA PHE A 270 -11.98 11.91 6.06
C PHE A 270 -12.62 11.30 4.82
N LEU A 271 -12.77 12.09 3.75
CA LEU A 271 -13.36 11.63 2.49
C LEU A 271 -12.60 10.44 1.89
N ASP A 272 -11.25 10.39 1.99
CA ASP A 272 -10.48 9.26 1.47
C ASP A 272 -10.55 8.01 2.36
N SER A 273 -10.97 8.13 3.62
CA SER A 273 -11.08 6.98 4.51
C SER A 273 -12.12 5.95 4.03
N PHE A 274 -13.12 6.39 3.29
CA PHE A 274 -14.10 5.52 2.65
C PHE A 274 -13.44 4.62 1.61
N ARG A 275 -12.70 5.21 0.65
CA ARG A 275 -11.95 4.44 -0.36
C ARG A 275 -10.91 3.54 0.32
N TYR A 276 -10.17 4.06 1.30
CA TYR A 276 -9.12 3.31 1.99
C TYR A 276 -9.64 2.02 2.61
N LEU A 277 -10.72 2.08 3.38
CA LEU A 277 -11.31 0.92 4.04
C LEU A 277 -12.11 0.03 3.08
N ASP A 278 -12.82 0.60 2.14
CA ASP A 278 -13.55 -0.13 1.10
C ASP A 278 -12.59 -0.95 0.24
N GLN A 279 -11.45 -0.37 -0.15
CA GLN A 279 -10.39 -1.07 -0.88
C GLN A 279 -9.86 -2.27 -0.10
N LEU A 280 -9.56 -2.11 1.20
CA LEU A 280 -9.10 -3.21 2.03
C LEU A 280 -10.14 -4.33 2.12
N GLY A 281 -11.42 -3.98 2.29
CA GLY A 281 -12.51 -4.93 2.35
C GLY A 281 -12.71 -5.69 1.03
N ARG A 282 -12.74 -4.98 -0.11
CA ARG A 282 -12.86 -5.59 -1.44
C ARG A 282 -11.71 -6.52 -1.75
N LEU A 283 -10.49 -6.09 -1.51
CA LEU A 283 -9.29 -6.90 -1.75
C LEU A 283 -9.20 -8.12 -0.82
N ALA A 284 -9.58 -7.97 0.45
CA ALA A 284 -9.64 -9.10 1.39
C ALA A 284 -10.61 -10.19 0.94
N ARG A 285 -11.80 -9.84 0.44
CA ARG A 285 -12.77 -10.78 -0.15
C ARG A 285 -12.20 -11.54 -1.36
N ARG A 286 -11.28 -10.93 -2.10
CA ARG A 286 -10.59 -11.53 -3.23
C ARG A 286 -9.35 -12.35 -2.84
N GLY A 287 -9.08 -12.49 -1.53
CA GLY A 287 -7.94 -13.26 -1.00
C GLY A 287 -6.61 -12.52 -1.01
N VAL A 288 -6.59 -11.21 -1.26
CA VAL A 288 -5.39 -10.39 -1.12
C VAL A 288 -5.08 -10.22 0.37
N ARG A 289 -3.86 -10.60 0.77
CA ARG A 289 -3.47 -10.61 2.18
C ARG A 289 -2.61 -9.43 2.58
N VAL A 290 -1.98 -8.75 1.63
CA VAL A 290 -1.09 -7.62 1.89
C VAL A 290 -1.38 -6.50 0.89
N VAL A 291 -1.60 -5.31 1.43
CA VAL A 291 -1.83 -4.09 0.68
C VAL A 291 -0.91 -3.02 1.27
N PHE A 292 -0.05 -2.44 0.44
CA PHE A 292 0.84 -1.37 0.84
C PHE A 292 0.23 -0.03 0.48
N HIS A 293 -0.19 0.70 1.50
CA HIS A 293 -0.61 2.08 1.32
C HIS A 293 0.60 3.00 1.10
N ASN A 294 0.57 3.79 0.08
CA ASN A 294 1.57 4.81 -0.23
C ASN A 294 1.05 6.17 0.26
N THR A 295 1.58 6.74 1.32
CA THR A 295 2.76 6.43 2.11
C THR A 295 2.46 6.48 3.61
N LEU A 296 3.48 6.20 4.45
CA LEU A 296 3.33 6.43 5.90
C LEU A 296 3.24 7.94 6.21
N ALA A 297 4.21 8.75 5.74
CA ALA A 297 4.31 10.17 6.08
C ALA A 297 4.93 10.98 4.93
N ALA A 298 4.32 10.95 3.76
CA ALA A 298 4.74 11.79 2.65
C ALA A 298 3.57 12.03 1.68
N SER A 299 3.52 13.21 1.06
CA SER A 299 2.46 13.61 0.13
C SER A 299 1.07 13.71 0.76
N GLU A 300 0.06 14.02 -0.05
CA GLU A 300 -1.32 14.20 0.43
C GLU A 300 -1.90 12.87 0.92
N TYR A 301 -1.61 11.76 0.28
CA TYR A 301 -2.12 10.44 0.67
C TYR A 301 -1.42 9.81 1.89
N GLY A 302 -0.41 10.47 2.50
CA GLY A 302 0.26 9.96 3.70
C GLY A 302 -0.72 9.72 4.85
N LEU A 303 -0.54 8.63 5.60
CA LEU A 303 -1.31 8.36 6.81
C LEU A 303 -1.03 9.39 7.91
N ILE A 304 0.16 9.96 7.88
CA ILE A 304 0.67 10.93 8.84
C ILE A 304 1.09 12.17 8.05
N ASP A 305 0.80 13.34 8.56
CA ASP A 305 1.23 14.60 7.96
C ASP A 305 2.76 14.71 7.97
N GLN A 306 3.33 15.04 6.83
CA GLN A 306 4.78 15.05 6.63
C GLN A 306 5.51 16.09 7.49
N THR A 307 4.86 17.23 7.81
CA THR A 307 5.46 18.37 8.49
C THR A 307 5.21 18.31 9.99
N THR A 308 3.96 18.09 10.38
CA THR A 308 3.54 18.11 11.78
C THR A 308 3.65 16.76 12.46
N LEU A 309 3.74 15.68 11.67
CA LEU A 309 3.62 14.29 12.09
C LEU A 309 2.29 14.01 12.81
N ALA A 310 1.25 14.77 12.54
CA ALA A 310 -0.09 14.52 13.04
C ALA A 310 -0.75 13.35 12.27
N PRO A 311 -1.43 12.43 12.96
CA PRO A 311 -2.23 11.39 12.31
C PRO A 311 -3.35 12.01 11.47
N ARG A 312 -3.52 11.55 10.23
CA ARG A 312 -4.63 11.92 9.36
C ARG A 312 -5.79 10.94 9.49
N PRO A 313 -6.98 11.20 8.96
CA PRO A 313 -8.13 10.30 9.07
C PRO A 313 -7.85 8.85 8.65
N ASN A 314 -7.07 8.64 7.58
CA ASN A 314 -6.68 7.30 7.14
C ASN A 314 -5.78 6.56 8.14
N TYR A 315 -5.00 7.25 8.97
CA TYR A 315 -4.25 6.62 10.05
C TYR A 315 -5.19 6.00 11.10
N TRP A 316 -6.23 6.72 11.51
CA TRP A 316 -7.21 6.23 12.47
C TRP A 316 -8.04 5.08 11.91
N ALA A 317 -8.41 5.16 10.62
CA ALA A 317 -9.05 4.08 9.89
C ALA A 317 -8.18 2.81 9.84
N ALA A 318 -6.88 2.96 9.52
CA ALA A 318 -5.91 1.87 9.53
C ALA A 318 -5.73 1.25 10.91
N LEU A 319 -5.72 2.08 11.96
CA LEU A 319 -5.56 1.64 13.33
C LEU A 319 -6.78 0.82 13.81
N LEU A 320 -8.01 1.25 13.48
CA LEU A 320 -9.23 0.47 13.76
C LEU A 320 -9.25 -0.85 12.99
N TRP A 321 -8.91 -0.81 11.69
CA TRP A 321 -8.76 -2.04 10.90
C TRP A 321 -7.76 -2.99 11.56
N ARG A 322 -6.60 -2.48 11.94
CA ARG A 322 -5.53 -3.26 12.57
C ARG A 322 -5.94 -3.88 13.90
N ARG A 323 -6.72 -3.15 14.70
CA ARG A 323 -7.15 -3.60 16.03
C ARG A 323 -8.35 -4.54 16.01
N LEU A 324 -9.22 -4.44 15.02
CA LEU A 324 -10.52 -5.13 15.02
C LEU A 324 -10.63 -6.22 13.96
N MET A 325 -10.16 -5.98 12.74
CA MET A 325 -10.29 -6.93 11.64
C MET A 325 -9.22 -8.02 11.75
N GLY A 326 -9.66 -9.24 12.07
CA GLY A 326 -8.78 -10.41 12.16
C GLY A 326 -8.41 -10.98 10.77
N PRO A 327 -7.60 -12.05 10.74
CA PRO A 327 -7.04 -12.57 9.48
C PRO A 327 -8.02 -13.44 8.68
N VAL A 328 -9.11 -13.92 9.28
CA VAL A 328 -10.09 -14.75 8.61
C VAL A 328 -11.19 -13.87 8.02
N VAL A 329 -11.31 -13.88 6.70
CA VAL A 329 -12.39 -13.18 5.99
C VAL A 329 -13.65 -14.02 6.03
N LEU A 330 -14.76 -13.39 6.40
CA LEU A 330 -16.07 -14.03 6.52
C LEU A 330 -17.04 -13.44 5.48
N ASP A 331 -18.09 -14.17 5.16
CA ASP A 331 -19.16 -13.65 4.32
C ASP A 331 -20.06 -12.70 5.12
N ALA A 332 -20.13 -11.46 4.67
CA ALA A 332 -21.01 -10.42 5.23
C ALA A 332 -22.34 -10.31 4.46
N GLY A 333 -22.59 -11.20 3.51
CA GLY A 333 -23.67 -11.07 2.55
C GLY A 333 -23.37 -10.06 1.42
N PRO A 334 -24.34 -9.86 0.52
CA PRO A 334 -24.16 -8.94 -0.61
C PRO A 334 -24.12 -7.48 -0.12
N SER A 335 -23.24 -6.68 -0.71
CA SER A 335 -23.30 -5.22 -0.59
C SER A 335 -24.54 -4.71 -1.33
N VAL A 336 -25.18 -3.69 -0.76
CA VAL A 336 -26.28 -2.97 -1.40
C VAL A 336 -25.80 -1.58 -1.83
N PRO A 337 -26.40 -0.96 -2.82
CA PRO A 337 -26.03 0.40 -3.20
C PRO A 337 -26.05 1.35 -2.00
N GLY A 338 -24.96 2.07 -1.78
CA GLY A 338 -24.83 3.00 -0.65
C GLY A 338 -24.36 2.37 0.67
N LEU A 339 -24.39 1.04 0.80
CA LEU A 339 -23.96 0.35 2.03
C LEU A 339 -23.00 -0.80 1.73
N HIS A 340 -21.75 -0.67 2.12
CA HIS A 340 -20.73 -1.70 1.93
C HIS A 340 -20.47 -2.42 3.26
N LEU A 341 -20.50 -3.75 3.22
CA LEU A 341 -20.34 -4.61 4.39
C LEU A 341 -19.15 -5.53 4.21
N TYR A 342 -18.28 -5.63 5.20
CA TYR A 342 -17.14 -6.55 5.22
C TYR A 342 -17.05 -7.22 6.58
N ALA A 343 -16.92 -8.54 6.63
CA ALA A 343 -16.84 -9.28 7.87
C ALA A 343 -15.52 -10.06 7.97
N HIS A 344 -14.92 -10.01 9.14
CA HIS A 344 -13.72 -10.77 9.50
C HIS A 344 -13.87 -11.41 10.87
N SER A 345 -13.00 -12.37 11.19
CA SER A 345 -12.84 -12.75 12.61
C SER A 345 -12.50 -11.51 13.43
N LEU A 346 -13.01 -11.41 14.65
CA LEU A 346 -12.60 -10.36 15.59
C LEU A 346 -11.16 -10.66 16.04
N ARG A 347 -10.29 -9.69 15.91
CA ARG A 347 -8.88 -9.87 16.28
C ARG A 347 -8.74 -10.18 17.78
N ASP A 348 -7.91 -11.16 18.07
CA ASP A 348 -7.56 -11.61 19.41
C ASP A 348 -8.78 -12.11 20.25
N HIS A 349 -9.91 -12.44 19.58
CA HIS A 349 -11.12 -12.99 20.18
C HIS A 349 -11.60 -14.23 19.41
N PRO A 350 -11.20 -15.43 19.81
CA PRO A 350 -11.67 -16.66 19.18
C PRO A 350 -13.19 -16.75 19.17
N GLY A 351 -13.77 -17.07 18.01
CA GLY A 351 -15.22 -17.12 17.80
C GLY A 351 -15.89 -15.76 17.62
N GLY A 352 -15.19 -14.65 17.84
CA GLY A 352 -15.71 -13.29 17.63
C GLY A 352 -15.73 -12.90 16.15
N VAL A 353 -16.58 -11.97 15.80
CA VAL A 353 -16.73 -11.40 14.45
C VAL A 353 -16.64 -9.88 14.50
N THR A 354 -15.93 -9.29 13.56
CA THR A 354 -16.00 -7.85 13.30
C THR A 354 -16.66 -7.60 11.96
N MET A 355 -17.62 -6.71 11.93
CA MET A 355 -18.25 -6.22 10.70
C MET A 355 -17.85 -4.76 10.49
N LEU A 356 -17.27 -4.45 9.34
CA LEU A 356 -17.09 -3.08 8.86
C LEU A 356 -18.29 -2.70 8.01
N VAL A 357 -18.93 -1.60 8.37
CA VAL A 357 -20.10 -1.02 7.70
C VAL A 357 -19.71 0.36 7.18
N ILE A 358 -19.78 0.57 5.88
CA ILE A 358 -19.49 1.84 5.24
C ILE A 358 -20.77 2.35 4.57
N ASN A 359 -21.36 3.42 5.10
CA ASN A 359 -22.46 4.12 4.46
C ASN A 359 -21.88 5.20 3.56
N THR A 360 -21.92 4.98 2.23
CA THR A 360 -21.39 5.92 1.22
C THR A 360 -22.42 6.96 0.79
N SER A 361 -23.69 6.83 1.22
CA SER A 361 -24.71 7.86 0.96
C SER A 361 -24.37 9.14 1.70
N ARG A 362 -24.36 10.26 1.01
CA ARG A 362 -24.11 11.58 1.63
C ARG A 362 -25.33 12.13 2.37
N THR A 363 -26.53 11.58 2.14
CA THR A 363 -27.80 12.18 2.57
C THR A 363 -28.74 11.22 3.28
N ALA A 364 -28.65 9.92 3.01
CA ALA A 364 -29.55 8.92 3.56
C ALA A 364 -28.87 8.07 4.65
N PRO A 365 -29.53 7.87 5.80
CA PRO A 365 -29.12 6.84 6.75
C PRO A 365 -29.41 5.46 6.15
N GLU A 366 -28.58 4.49 6.53
CA GLU A 366 -28.75 3.08 6.16
C GLU A 366 -28.87 2.23 7.40
N SER A 367 -29.46 1.03 7.32
CA SER A 367 -29.64 0.20 8.49
C SER A 367 -29.44 -1.28 8.19
N ILE A 368 -28.98 -2.02 9.20
CA ILE A 368 -28.90 -3.49 9.19
C ILE A 368 -29.60 -4.06 10.42
N GLU A 369 -30.01 -5.34 10.33
CA GLU A 369 -30.43 -6.11 11.49
C GLU A 369 -29.23 -6.82 12.13
N LEU A 370 -28.92 -6.48 13.36
CA LEU A 370 -27.80 -7.04 14.11
C LEU A 370 -28.32 -8.18 15.02
N PRO A 371 -27.89 -9.43 14.80
CA PRO A 371 -28.44 -10.55 15.54
C PRO A 371 -28.01 -10.58 17.02
N LEU A 372 -26.89 -9.95 17.34
CA LEU A 372 -26.30 -9.92 18.70
C LEU A 372 -25.86 -8.49 19.04
N SER A 373 -25.69 -8.20 20.32
CA SER A 373 -25.12 -6.95 20.78
C SER A 373 -23.64 -6.83 20.31
N ALA A 374 -23.20 -5.60 20.03
CA ALA A 374 -21.85 -5.32 19.59
C ALA A 374 -21.23 -4.13 20.33
N ILE A 375 -19.92 -4.01 20.24
CA ILE A 375 -19.20 -2.78 20.53
C ILE A 375 -18.99 -2.05 19.21
N CYS A 376 -19.54 -0.86 19.08
CA CYS A 376 -19.54 -0.05 17.87
C CYS A 376 -18.48 1.06 17.94
N TYR A 377 -17.71 1.19 16.88
CA TYR A 377 -16.68 2.22 16.67
C TYR A 377 -17.04 2.97 15.39
N THR A 378 -17.67 4.15 15.51
CA THR A 378 -18.12 4.92 14.36
C THR A 378 -17.20 6.13 14.12
N LEU A 379 -16.60 6.16 12.93
CA LEU A 379 -15.87 7.32 12.43
C LEU A 379 -16.81 8.26 11.68
N THR A 380 -16.74 9.53 12.01
CA THR A 380 -17.46 10.64 11.37
C THR A 380 -16.60 11.88 11.31
N ALA A 381 -16.97 12.85 10.48
CA ALA A 381 -16.41 14.19 10.51
C ALA A 381 -17.53 15.23 10.28
N PRO A 382 -17.41 16.44 10.83
CA PRO A 382 -18.37 17.52 10.57
C PRO A 382 -18.48 17.88 9.10
N ASN A 383 -17.37 17.81 8.37
CA ASN A 383 -17.28 17.93 6.93
C ASN A 383 -16.41 16.77 6.40
N LEU A 384 -16.80 16.16 5.29
CA LEU A 384 -16.05 15.05 4.69
C LEU A 384 -14.63 15.44 4.27
N GLU A 385 -14.45 16.69 3.83
CA GLU A 385 -13.13 17.23 3.47
C GLU A 385 -12.39 17.84 4.68
N ASP A 386 -12.72 17.42 5.91
CA ASP A 386 -11.98 17.77 7.12
C ASP A 386 -10.81 16.80 7.34
N GLY A 387 -9.67 17.34 7.75
CA GLY A 387 -8.50 16.58 8.19
C GLY A 387 -8.63 15.98 9.59
N HIS A 388 -9.70 16.33 10.32
CA HIS A 388 -10.00 15.80 11.65
C HIS A 388 -11.17 14.82 11.58
N VAL A 389 -11.08 13.76 12.38
CA VAL A 389 -12.08 12.71 12.44
C VAL A 389 -12.50 12.45 13.88
N GLN A 390 -13.76 12.11 14.08
CA GLN A 390 -14.34 11.77 15.36
C GLN A 390 -14.58 10.25 15.47
N LEU A 391 -14.35 9.70 16.64
CA LEU A 391 -14.78 8.36 17.02
C LEU A 391 -15.94 8.46 18.01
N ASN A 392 -17.11 7.95 17.65
CA ASN A 392 -18.34 8.03 18.47
C ASN A 392 -18.63 9.46 18.95
N GLY A 393 -18.38 10.48 18.12
CA GLY A 393 -18.61 11.89 18.41
C GLY A 393 -17.48 12.61 19.16
N HIS A 394 -16.37 11.92 19.49
CA HIS A 394 -15.18 12.51 20.12
C HIS A 394 -14.02 12.62 19.13
N GLU A 395 -13.43 13.80 19.02
CA GLU A 395 -12.29 14.02 18.15
C GLU A 395 -11.11 13.11 18.49
N LEU A 396 -10.55 12.44 17.46
CA LEU A 396 -9.36 11.62 17.61
C LEU A 396 -8.10 12.48 17.49
N LYS A 397 -7.31 12.49 18.54
CA LYS A 397 -6.01 13.17 18.63
C LYS A 397 -5.07 12.40 19.53
N LEU A 398 -3.76 12.64 19.39
CA LEU A 398 -2.77 12.05 20.27
C LEU A 398 -2.92 12.60 21.68
N GLU A 399 -2.66 11.76 22.66
CA GLU A 399 -2.55 12.13 24.08
C GLU A 399 -1.19 12.78 24.38
N ALA A 400 -0.95 13.08 25.63
CA ALA A 400 0.34 13.60 26.08
C ALA A 400 1.47 12.62 25.70
N ASN A 401 2.66 13.17 25.40
CA ASN A 401 3.83 12.40 24.97
C ASN A 401 3.63 11.60 23.66
N ASP A 402 2.74 12.06 22.78
CA ASP A 402 2.46 11.42 21.49
C ASP A 402 1.88 9.99 21.58
N GLU A 403 1.23 9.68 22.68
CA GLU A 403 0.58 8.38 22.86
C GLU A 403 -0.72 8.30 22.05
N VAL A 404 -0.91 7.14 21.43
CA VAL A 404 -2.16 6.83 20.72
C VAL A 404 -3.26 6.57 21.76
N PRO A 405 -4.41 7.28 21.70
CA PRO A 405 -5.47 7.13 22.69
C PRO A 405 -6.04 5.72 22.73
N ASN A 406 -6.60 5.38 23.87
CA ASN A 406 -7.42 4.17 23.96
C ASN A 406 -8.73 4.39 23.16
N LEU A 407 -8.85 3.72 22.02
CA LEU A 407 -10.05 3.80 21.18
C LEU A 407 -11.21 3.06 21.86
N GLN A 408 -12.15 3.81 22.41
CA GLN A 408 -13.30 3.26 23.11
C GLN A 408 -14.51 3.11 22.19
N GLY A 409 -15.03 1.88 22.09
CA GLY A 409 -16.29 1.61 21.41
C GLY A 409 -17.48 1.85 22.33
N ARG A 410 -18.65 2.02 21.74
CA ARG A 410 -19.94 2.15 22.42
C ARG A 410 -20.73 0.85 22.30
N ARG A 411 -21.24 0.32 23.40
CA ARG A 411 -22.13 -0.86 23.35
C ARG A 411 -23.46 -0.52 22.68
N ILE A 412 -23.87 -1.34 21.73
CA ILE A 412 -25.17 -1.27 21.06
C ILE A 412 -25.90 -2.60 21.20
N PRO A 413 -27.26 -2.60 21.37
CA PRO A 413 -28.02 -3.82 21.47
C PRO A 413 -28.12 -4.52 20.11
N SER A 414 -28.63 -5.77 20.14
CA SER A 414 -29.17 -6.45 18.96
C SER A 414 -30.44 -5.77 18.44
N GLY A 415 -30.80 -6.03 17.18
CA GLY A 415 -31.94 -5.44 16.49
C GLY A 415 -31.49 -4.48 15.38
N ARG A 416 -32.41 -3.62 14.96
CA ARG A 416 -32.14 -2.65 13.90
C ARG A 416 -31.15 -1.58 14.35
N VAL A 417 -30.05 -1.47 13.62
CA VAL A 417 -29.01 -0.46 13.85
C VAL A 417 -28.92 0.46 12.64
N GLU A 418 -29.01 1.75 12.88
CA GLU A 418 -28.93 2.79 11.85
C GLU A 418 -27.54 3.42 11.81
N PHE A 419 -27.02 3.63 10.61
CA PHE A 419 -25.75 4.28 10.32
C PHE A 419 -26.00 5.61 9.62
N ALA A 420 -25.48 6.67 10.20
CA ALA A 420 -25.64 8.02 9.65
C ALA A 420 -25.08 8.11 8.22
N PRO A 421 -25.57 9.08 7.41
CA PRO A 421 -24.98 9.36 6.11
C PRO A 421 -23.47 9.60 6.22
N ALA A 422 -22.73 9.14 5.23
CA ALA A 422 -21.28 9.30 5.13
C ALA A 422 -20.54 8.94 6.44
N SER A 423 -20.79 7.73 6.95
CA SER A 423 -20.15 7.21 8.16
C SER A 423 -19.49 5.85 7.93
N ILE A 424 -18.52 5.54 8.76
CA ILE A 424 -17.79 4.27 8.75
C ILE A 424 -17.86 3.67 10.15
N SER A 425 -18.37 2.45 10.29
CA SER A 425 -18.54 1.81 11.58
C SER A 425 -17.91 0.42 11.61
N PHE A 426 -17.18 0.12 12.68
CA PHE A 426 -16.75 -1.23 13.00
C PHE A 426 -17.61 -1.76 14.15
N LEU A 427 -18.16 -2.96 13.96
CA LEU A 427 -19.00 -3.66 14.94
C LEU A 427 -18.25 -4.88 15.45
N ALA A 428 -17.75 -4.84 16.67
CA ALA A 428 -17.09 -5.98 17.31
C ALA A 428 -18.11 -6.82 18.08
N ILE A 429 -18.34 -8.05 17.63
CA ILE A 429 -19.33 -9.00 18.15
C ILE A 429 -18.56 -10.15 18.78
N SER A 430 -18.20 -10.03 20.06
CA SER A 430 -17.41 -11.04 20.80
C SER A 430 -18.17 -12.36 20.99
N GLU A 431 -19.49 -12.27 21.16
CA GLU A 431 -20.34 -13.42 21.44
C GLU A 431 -20.91 -14.15 20.21
N ALA A 432 -20.32 -13.89 19.03
CA ALA A 432 -20.80 -14.45 17.76
C ALA A 432 -20.68 -15.98 17.69
N LYS A 433 -19.75 -16.59 18.42
CA LYS A 433 -19.47 -18.03 18.43
C LYS A 433 -19.29 -18.63 17.04
N ASN A 434 -18.68 -17.85 16.15
CA ASN A 434 -18.47 -18.26 14.76
C ASN A 434 -17.40 -19.36 14.68
N ALA A 435 -17.75 -20.51 14.11
CA ALA A 435 -16.86 -21.67 14.03
C ALA A 435 -15.61 -21.43 13.16
N PHE A 436 -15.68 -20.52 12.20
CA PHE A 436 -14.55 -20.18 11.31
C PHE A 436 -13.62 -19.10 11.92
N SER A 437 -14.01 -18.52 13.06
CA SER A 437 -13.23 -17.47 13.77
C SER A 437 -12.48 -18.04 14.99
N GLN A 438 -12.40 -19.34 15.12
CA GLN A 438 -11.74 -20.02 16.26
C GLN A 438 -10.22 -20.04 16.08
#